data_c3dc65fe3e6c1c48c8a18d77eb7c4de2
#
_entry.id   c3dc65fe3e6c1c48c8a18d77eb7c4de2
#
_cell.length_a   1.000
_cell.length_b   1.000
_cell.length_c   1.000
_cell.angle_alpha   90.00
_cell.angle_beta   90.00
_cell.angle_gamma   90.00
#
_symmetry.space_group_name_H-M   'P 1'
#
loop_
_entity.id
_entity.type
_entity.pdbx_description
1 polymer ?
#
loop_
_entity_poly.entity_id
_entity_poly.type
_entity_poly.pdbx_seq_one_letter_code
_entity_poly.pdbx_strand_id
1 'polypeptide(L)'
;MSTIITVMREFVDRLRKTFIDFFYPKKCVGCGDAGFWLCSKCARDLEYASFQRCLVCGKAAIGGYTHPECETRYTADRALAPFEYKEPLRGAIHLAKYYNQWDIFVELGERAVLWLDYMNIKFLPDAVLVPVPLHFVRRCQRGYNQASIIARNLEKNLSLPLEESFLVRKRYTESQTHLSRKDRAKNVKDAFVCRKDLSG
;
A
#
# COMPACT_ATOMS: atom_id res chain seq x y z
N MET A 1 -6.69 -33.33 -14.63
CA MET A 1 -6.66 -33.43 -13.15
C MET A 1 -6.37 -32.11 -12.44
N SER A 2 -5.54 -31.24 -12.97
CA SER A 2 -5.20 -29.93 -12.35
C SER A 2 -6.39 -28.98 -12.21
N THR A 3 -7.27 -28.90 -13.20
CA THR A 3 -8.40 -27.93 -13.23
C THR A 3 -9.48 -28.24 -12.17
N ILE A 4 -9.77 -29.51 -11.92
CA ILE A 4 -10.81 -29.93 -10.93
C ILE A 4 -10.34 -29.58 -9.50
N ILE A 5 -9.06 -29.79 -9.21
CA ILE A 5 -8.47 -29.48 -7.89
C ILE A 5 -8.51 -27.97 -7.65
N THR A 6 -8.25 -27.16 -8.66
CA THR A 6 -8.32 -25.69 -8.58
C THR A 6 -9.77 -25.22 -8.30
N VAL A 7 -10.74 -25.73 -9.05
CA VAL A 7 -12.16 -25.40 -8.86
C VAL A 7 -12.69 -25.84 -7.49
N MET A 8 -12.30 -27.03 -7.02
CA MET A 8 -12.68 -27.51 -5.69
C MET A 8 -12.06 -26.63 -4.58
N ARG A 9 -10.81 -26.21 -4.76
CA ARG A 9 -10.13 -25.33 -3.80
C ARG A 9 -10.80 -23.96 -3.73
N GLU A 10 -11.13 -23.37 -4.87
CA GLU A 10 -11.88 -22.11 -4.94
C GLU A 10 -13.28 -22.22 -4.31
N PHE A 11 -13.96 -23.34 -4.53
CA PHE A 11 -15.26 -23.60 -3.94
C PHE A 11 -15.18 -23.73 -2.40
N VAL A 12 -14.21 -24.49 -1.89
CA VAL A 12 -13.99 -24.64 -0.43
C VAL A 12 -13.60 -23.31 0.19
N ASP A 13 -12.73 -22.53 -0.45
CA ASP A 13 -12.32 -21.21 0.02
C ASP A 13 -13.51 -20.23 0.04
N ARG A 14 -14.41 -20.31 -0.95
CA ARG A 14 -15.63 -19.51 -1.01
C ARG A 14 -16.61 -19.88 0.10
N LEU A 15 -16.84 -21.19 0.35
CA LEU A 15 -17.69 -21.66 1.46
C LEU A 15 -17.11 -21.24 2.81
N ARG A 16 -15.81 -21.42 3.01
CA ARG A 16 -15.12 -21.01 4.23
C ARG A 16 -15.23 -19.51 4.47
N LYS A 17 -15.09 -18.69 3.43
CA LYS A 17 -15.25 -17.25 3.50
C LYS A 17 -16.69 -16.88 3.89
N THR A 18 -17.70 -17.48 3.25
CA THR A 18 -19.11 -17.24 3.57
C THR A 18 -19.45 -17.61 5.01
N PHE A 19 -18.89 -18.73 5.50
CA PHE A 19 -19.09 -19.18 6.88
C PHE A 19 -18.44 -18.23 7.91
N ILE A 20 -17.21 -17.79 7.61
CA ILE A 20 -16.50 -16.81 8.46
C ILE A 20 -17.22 -15.47 8.44
N ASP A 21 -17.66 -14.98 7.28
CA ASP A 21 -18.37 -13.70 7.14
C ASP A 21 -19.75 -13.73 7.86
N PHE A 22 -20.36 -14.91 8.01
CA PHE A 22 -21.59 -15.07 8.77
C PHE A 22 -21.38 -14.92 10.29
N PHE A 23 -20.33 -15.52 10.85
CA PHE A 23 -20.04 -15.46 12.30
C PHE A 23 -19.23 -14.21 12.69
N TYR A 24 -18.43 -13.67 11.75
CA TYR A 24 -17.62 -12.48 11.96
C TYR A 24 -17.84 -11.50 10.80
N PRO A 25 -19.02 -10.87 10.73
CA PRO A 25 -19.33 -9.95 9.64
C PRO A 25 -18.34 -8.78 9.64
N LYS A 26 -17.96 -8.38 8.42
CA LYS A 26 -17.18 -7.14 8.24
C LYS A 26 -17.92 -6.00 8.90
N LYS A 27 -17.21 -5.18 9.68
CA LYS A 27 -17.75 -3.96 10.29
C LYS A 27 -16.94 -2.76 9.85
N CYS A 28 -17.64 -1.73 9.44
CA CYS A 28 -17.02 -0.48 9.02
C CYS A 28 -16.19 0.14 10.15
N VAL A 29 -14.93 0.47 9.87
CA VAL A 29 -14.02 1.09 10.86
C VAL A 29 -14.46 2.48 11.32
N GLY A 30 -15.29 3.17 10.54
CA GLY A 30 -15.78 4.50 10.88
C GLY A 30 -17.10 4.48 11.67
N CYS A 31 -18.11 3.73 11.20
CA CYS A 31 -19.46 3.76 11.79
C CYS A 31 -19.91 2.42 12.42
N GLY A 32 -19.18 1.32 12.22
CA GLY A 32 -19.54 0.00 12.74
C GLY A 32 -20.57 -0.75 11.87
N ASP A 33 -21.10 -0.18 10.80
CA ASP A 33 -22.08 -0.82 9.91
C ASP A 33 -21.52 -2.14 9.34
N ALA A 34 -22.38 -3.15 9.26
CA ALA A 34 -22.02 -4.47 8.78
C ALA A 34 -21.87 -4.51 7.24
N GLY A 35 -21.06 -5.44 6.74
CA GLY A 35 -20.90 -5.76 5.33
C GLY A 35 -19.66 -5.14 4.66
N PHE A 36 -19.03 -4.12 5.25
CA PHE A 36 -17.91 -3.39 4.70
C PHE A 36 -16.82 -3.17 5.74
N TRP A 37 -15.57 -3.09 5.33
CA TRP A 37 -14.47 -2.59 6.17
C TRP A 37 -14.44 -1.06 6.20
N LEU A 38 -14.89 -0.43 5.11
CA LEU A 38 -15.06 1.00 4.97
C LEU A 38 -16.29 1.24 4.10
N CYS A 39 -17.43 1.59 4.70
CA CYS A 39 -18.67 1.80 3.96
C CYS A 39 -18.58 3.07 3.10
N SER A 40 -19.44 3.19 2.09
CA SER A 40 -19.46 4.34 1.16
C SER A 40 -19.62 5.69 1.85
N LYS A 41 -20.32 5.74 2.99
CA LYS A 41 -20.47 6.96 3.81
C LYS A 41 -19.12 7.33 4.44
N CYS A 42 -18.51 6.44 5.22
CA CYS A 42 -17.22 6.69 5.86
C CYS A 42 -16.06 6.82 4.86
N ALA A 43 -16.22 6.24 3.69
CA ALA A 43 -15.25 6.41 2.61
C ALA A 43 -15.28 7.80 1.98
N ARG A 44 -16.43 8.50 2.00
CA ARG A 44 -16.51 9.91 1.63
C ARG A 44 -15.90 10.84 2.68
N ASP A 45 -15.86 10.36 3.94
CA ASP A 45 -15.24 11.08 5.05
C ASP A 45 -13.71 10.89 5.10
N LEU A 46 -13.13 10.11 4.17
CA LEU A 46 -11.68 10.07 4.01
C LEU A 46 -11.18 11.45 3.59
N GLU A 47 -10.36 12.05 4.43
CA GLU A 47 -9.72 13.31 4.09
C GLU A 47 -8.64 13.06 3.04
N TYR A 48 -8.82 13.61 1.84
CA TYR A 48 -7.76 13.68 0.84
C TYR A 48 -6.72 14.71 1.27
N ALA A 49 -5.45 14.42 0.97
CA ALA A 49 -4.37 15.33 1.29
C ALA A 49 -4.55 16.65 0.54
N SER A 50 -4.80 17.74 1.27
CA SER A 50 -5.01 19.09 0.73
C SER A 50 -3.79 19.64 0.01
N PHE A 51 -2.59 19.17 0.38
CA PHE A 51 -1.32 19.44 -0.28
C PHE A 51 -0.36 18.27 -0.12
N GLN A 52 0.54 18.14 -1.05
CA GLN A 52 1.60 17.13 -0.99
C GLN A 52 2.82 17.69 -0.23
N ARG A 53 3.69 16.80 0.23
CA ARG A 53 4.86 17.17 1.06
C ARG A 53 6.16 16.68 0.43
N CYS A 54 7.19 17.50 0.51
CA CYS A 54 8.54 17.07 0.20
C CYS A 54 8.97 15.94 1.15
N LEU A 55 9.47 14.84 0.61
CA LEU A 55 9.92 13.67 1.41
C LEU A 55 11.07 14.01 2.37
N VAL A 56 11.89 14.99 2.02
CA VAL A 56 13.10 15.34 2.75
C VAL A 56 12.79 16.29 3.91
N CYS A 57 12.22 17.45 3.65
CA CYS A 57 11.99 18.46 4.69
C CYS A 57 10.60 18.42 5.33
N GLY A 58 9.63 17.72 4.71
CA GLY A 58 8.24 17.62 5.19
C GLY A 58 7.39 18.86 4.97
N LYS A 59 7.94 19.93 4.38
CA LYS A 59 7.19 21.14 4.02
C LYS A 59 6.29 20.88 2.81
N ALA A 60 5.28 21.73 2.61
CA ALA A 60 4.40 21.66 1.44
C ALA A 60 5.23 21.69 0.15
N ALA A 61 4.84 20.88 -0.82
CA ALA A 61 5.52 20.73 -2.09
C ALA A 61 4.53 20.65 -3.24
N ILE A 62 4.67 21.49 -4.25
CA ILE A 62 3.80 21.51 -5.43
C ILE A 62 3.87 20.13 -6.10
N GLY A 63 2.72 19.48 -6.29
CA GLY A 63 2.65 18.16 -6.90
C GLY A 63 3.44 17.06 -6.18
N GLY A 64 3.96 17.31 -4.97
CA GLY A 64 4.76 16.37 -4.18
C GLY A 64 6.22 16.28 -4.60
N TYR A 65 6.70 17.15 -5.46
CA TYR A 65 8.10 17.16 -5.91
C TYR A 65 9.06 17.49 -4.76
N THR A 66 10.22 16.87 -4.77
CA THR A 66 11.31 17.23 -3.86
C THR A 66 11.78 18.64 -4.18
N HIS A 67 11.99 19.48 -3.15
CA HIS A 67 12.48 20.84 -3.37
C HIS A 67 13.91 20.82 -3.89
N PRO A 68 14.32 21.75 -4.77
CA PRO A 68 15.67 21.79 -5.31
C PRO A 68 16.77 21.77 -4.23
N GLU A 69 16.56 22.48 -3.14
CA GLU A 69 17.48 22.52 -1.99
C GLU A 69 17.50 21.21 -1.16
N CYS A 70 16.54 20.34 -1.37
CA CYS A 70 16.44 19.04 -0.71
C CYS A 70 16.92 17.89 -1.60
N GLU A 71 17.16 18.17 -2.86
CA GLU A 71 17.53 17.17 -3.85
C GLU A 71 18.96 16.66 -3.60
N THR A 72 19.12 15.36 -3.67
CA THR A 72 20.40 14.66 -3.62
C THR A 72 20.35 13.48 -4.58
N ARG A 73 21.49 12.90 -4.91
CA ARG A 73 21.59 11.68 -5.73
C ARG A 73 20.66 10.54 -5.28
N TYR A 74 20.24 10.52 -4.02
CA TYR A 74 19.49 9.41 -3.41
C TYR A 74 18.06 9.79 -3.02
N THR A 75 17.61 10.98 -3.32
CA THR A 75 16.23 11.39 -3.05
C THR A 75 15.32 10.97 -4.19
N ALA A 76 14.09 10.59 -3.85
CA ALA A 76 13.07 10.42 -4.87
C ALA A 76 12.64 11.79 -5.38
N ASP A 77 12.39 11.91 -6.68
CA ASP A 77 11.96 13.17 -7.33
C ASP A 77 10.63 13.65 -6.75
N ARG A 78 9.75 12.70 -6.37
CA ARG A 78 8.37 12.98 -6.02
C ARG A 78 7.80 11.98 -5.02
N ALA A 79 6.91 12.45 -4.16
CA ALA A 79 6.06 11.61 -3.33
C ALA A 79 4.61 12.03 -3.43
N LEU A 80 3.72 11.05 -3.57
CA LEU A 80 2.28 11.25 -3.62
C LEU A 80 1.61 10.49 -2.48
N ALA A 81 0.80 11.20 -1.70
CA ALA A 81 -0.02 10.63 -0.65
C ALA A 81 -1.47 11.05 -0.91
N PRO A 82 -2.34 10.14 -1.37
CA PRO A 82 -3.74 10.49 -1.67
C PRO A 82 -4.50 10.96 -0.43
N PHE A 83 -4.21 10.41 0.74
CA PHE A 83 -5.01 10.59 1.94
C PHE A 83 -4.22 11.17 3.09
N GLU A 84 -4.89 11.95 3.94
CA GLU A 84 -4.39 12.30 5.27
C GLU A 84 -4.46 11.08 6.19
N TYR A 85 -3.40 10.85 7.00
CA TYR A 85 -3.34 9.72 7.94
C TYR A 85 -4.11 10.01 9.22
N LYS A 86 -5.44 10.06 9.12
CA LYS A 86 -6.41 10.29 10.20
C LYS A 86 -7.45 9.18 10.24
N GLU A 87 -8.35 9.21 11.20
CA GLU A 87 -9.52 8.33 11.18
C GLU A 87 -10.48 8.75 10.04
N PRO A 88 -11.12 7.81 9.38
CA PRO A 88 -11.14 6.36 9.61
C PRO A 88 -9.98 5.58 8.93
N LEU A 89 -9.14 6.22 8.12
CA LEU A 89 -8.04 5.56 7.40
C LEU A 89 -7.06 4.85 8.33
N ARG A 90 -6.70 5.47 9.45
CA ARG A 90 -5.76 4.90 10.42
C ARG A 90 -6.27 3.57 10.97
N GLY A 91 -7.55 3.51 11.36
CA GLY A 91 -8.22 2.29 11.81
C GLY A 91 -8.26 1.22 10.72
N ALA A 92 -8.59 1.60 9.48
CA ALA A 92 -8.61 0.69 8.34
C ALA A 92 -7.23 0.04 8.08
N ILE A 93 -6.17 0.85 8.04
CA ILE A 93 -4.79 0.35 7.87
C ILE A 93 -4.36 -0.54 9.04
N HIS A 94 -4.80 -0.23 10.27
CA HIS A 94 -4.51 -1.05 11.44
C HIS A 94 -5.17 -2.42 11.33
N LEU A 95 -6.46 -2.49 11.02
CA LEU A 95 -7.17 -3.74 10.78
C LEU A 95 -6.52 -4.57 9.68
N ALA A 96 -6.21 -3.95 8.56
CA ALA A 96 -5.53 -4.63 7.48
C ALA A 96 -4.20 -5.25 7.95
N LYS A 97 -3.36 -4.51 8.65
CA LYS A 97 -2.01 -4.96 9.06
C LYS A 97 -2.01 -6.07 10.11
N TYR A 98 -2.95 -6.05 11.05
CA TYR A 98 -2.87 -6.89 12.25
C TYR A 98 -3.95 -7.98 12.30
N TYR A 99 -5.04 -7.82 11.54
CA TYR A 99 -6.16 -8.75 11.52
C TYR A 99 -6.37 -9.44 10.16
N ASN A 100 -5.36 -9.39 9.30
CA ASN A 100 -5.35 -10.04 7.97
C ASN A 100 -6.49 -9.60 7.04
N GLN A 101 -6.95 -8.34 7.17
CA GLN A 101 -8.05 -7.80 6.35
C GLN A 101 -7.47 -7.08 5.11
N TRP A 102 -6.87 -7.84 4.22
CA TRP A 102 -6.17 -7.34 3.04
C TRP A 102 -7.09 -6.66 2.02
N ASP A 103 -8.39 -7.01 2.00
CA ASP A 103 -9.41 -6.39 1.14
C ASP A 103 -9.43 -4.86 1.28
N ILE A 104 -9.10 -4.34 2.46
CA ILE A 104 -8.99 -2.90 2.74
C ILE A 104 -7.97 -2.24 1.81
N PHE A 105 -6.85 -2.90 1.54
CA PHE A 105 -5.83 -2.33 0.63
C PHE A 105 -6.27 -2.34 -0.83
N VAL A 106 -7.15 -3.26 -1.23
CA VAL A 106 -7.78 -3.22 -2.57
C VAL A 106 -8.65 -1.98 -2.68
N GLU A 107 -9.55 -1.75 -1.71
CA GLU A 107 -10.45 -0.61 -1.69
C GLU A 107 -9.70 0.73 -1.64
N LEU A 108 -8.67 0.84 -0.79
CA LEU A 108 -7.82 2.03 -0.72
C LEU A 108 -7.03 2.24 -2.01
N GLY A 109 -6.60 1.17 -2.68
CA GLY A 109 -5.92 1.22 -3.97
C GLY A 109 -6.81 1.77 -5.07
N GLU A 110 -8.06 1.31 -5.15
CA GLU A 110 -9.05 1.82 -6.12
C GLU A 110 -9.31 3.33 -5.93
N ARG A 111 -9.43 3.77 -4.68
CA ARG A 111 -9.59 5.19 -4.37
C ARG A 111 -8.35 6.02 -4.70
N ALA A 112 -7.17 5.44 -4.48
CA ALA A 112 -5.92 6.10 -4.88
C ALA A 112 -5.85 6.28 -6.39
N VAL A 113 -6.29 5.29 -7.19
CA VAL A 113 -6.39 5.42 -8.66
C VAL A 113 -7.31 6.57 -9.05
N LEU A 114 -8.53 6.62 -8.48
CA LEU A 114 -9.48 7.71 -8.76
C LEU A 114 -8.90 9.08 -8.39
N TRP A 115 -8.16 9.16 -7.30
CA TRP A 115 -7.48 10.40 -6.90
C TRP A 115 -6.36 10.77 -7.88
N LEU A 116 -5.55 9.80 -8.33
CA LEU A 116 -4.51 10.04 -9.32
C LEU A 116 -5.09 10.58 -10.64
N ASP A 117 -6.22 10.01 -11.07
CA ASP A 117 -6.93 10.46 -12.28
C ASP A 117 -7.50 11.87 -12.08
N TYR A 118 -8.20 12.14 -10.97
CA TYR A 118 -8.72 13.46 -10.62
C TYR A 118 -7.61 14.53 -10.59
N MET A 119 -6.45 14.19 -10.04
CA MET A 119 -5.29 15.09 -9.99
C MET A 119 -4.52 15.17 -11.32
N ASN A 120 -5.01 14.47 -12.35
CA ASN A 120 -4.37 14.38 -13.67
C ASN A 120 -2.88 14.00 -13.60
N ILE A 121 -2.54 13.06 -12.72
CA ILE A 121 -1.18 12.59 -12.54
C ILE A 121 -0.81 11.69 -13.73
N LYS A 122 0.21 12.10 -14.48
CA LYS A 122 0.77 11.31 -15.58
C LYS A 122 2.04 10.61 -15.12
N PHE A 123 2.22 9.39 -15.58
CA PHE A 123 3.45 8.61 -15.41
C PHE A 123 4.24 8.60 -16.72
N LEU A 124 5.54 8.41 -16.63
CA LEU A 124 6.38 8.23 -17.82
C LEU A 124 5.98 6.94 -18.56
N PRO A 125 6.13 6.89 -19.88
CA PRO A 125 5.75 5.71 -20.67
C PRO A 125 6.48 4.42 -20.28
N ASP A 126 7.70 4.55 -19.75
CA ASP A 126 8.58 3.49 -19.27
C ASP A 126 8.52 3.26 -17.76
N ALA A 127 7.59 3.91 -17.07
CA ALA A 127 7.42 3.76 -15.63
C ALA A 127 7.04 2.32 -15.26
N VAL A 128 7.65 1.82 -14.19
CA VAL A 128 7.43 0.47 -13.64
C VAL A 128 7.01 0.56 -12.18
N LEU A 129 6.01 -0.22 -11.79
CA LEU A 129 5.58 -0.32 -10.40
C LEU A 129 6.47 -1.31 -9.64
N VAL A 130 7.13 -0.82 -8.60
CA VAL A 130 7.97 -1.65 -7.75
C VAL A 130 7.48 -1.58 -6.30
N PRO A 131 6.74 -2.59 -5.80
CA PRO A 131 6.25 -2.56 -4.43
C PRO A 131 7.39 -2.75 -3.42
N VAL A 132 7.43 -1.92 -2.39
CA VAL A 132 8.40 -2.07 -1.29
C VAL A 132 8.17 -3.41 -0.59
N PRO A 133 9.19 -4.32 -0.55
CA PRO A 133 8.99 -5.66 -0.02
C PRO A 133 9.00 -5.70 1.50
N LEU A 134 8.26 -6.66 2.06
CA LEU A 134 8.42 -7.09 3.44
C LEU A 134 9.59 -8.07 3.55
N HIS A 135 10.24 -8.09 4.71
CA HIS A 135 11.14 -9.18 5.05
C HIS A 135 10.38 -10.52 5.13
N PHE A 136 11.02 -11.62 4.76
CA PHE A 136 10.41 -12.96 4.71
C PHE A 136 9.63 -13.29 6.00
N VAL A 137 10.24 -13.10 7.18
CA VAL A 137 9.57 -13.36 8.47
C VAL A 137 8.26 -12.58 8.60
N ARG A 138 8.25 -11.29 8.26
CA ARG A 138 7.01 -10.48 8.32
C ARG A 138 5.98 -10.89 7.28
N ARG A 139 6.44 -11.34 6.11
CA ARG A 139 5.55 -11.88 5.08
C ARG A 139 4.86 -13.16 5.55
N CYS A 140 5.61 -14.07 6.21
CA CYS A 140 5.03 -15.28 6.81
C CYS A 140 4.04 -14.96 7.93
N GLN A 141 4.37 -14.00 8.81
CA GLN A 141 3.49 -13.58 9.90
C GLN A 141 2.20 -12.91 9.42
N ARG A 142 2.28 -12.10 8.36
CA ARG A 142 1.15 -11.31 7.84
C ARG A 142 0.38 -12.02 6.74
N GLY A 143 0.99 -13.00 6.06
CA GLY A 143 0.40 -13.70 4.92
C GLY A 143 0.51 -12.97 3.59
N TYR A 144 0.70 -11.65 3.59
CA TYR A 144 0.75 -10.82 2.37
C TYR A 144 1.64 -9.57 2.52
N ASN A 145 1.98 -8.96 1.38
CA ASN A 145 2.60 -7.65 1.32
C ASN A 145 1.57 -6.60 0.88
N GLN A 146 1.28 -5.64 1.75
CA GLN A 146 0.31 -4.56 1.47
C GLN A 146 0.69 -3.73 0.24
N ALA A 147 1.99 -3.45 0.05
CA ALA A 147 2.46 -2.71 -1.11
C ALA A 147 2.21 -3.47 -2.42
N SER A 148 2.35 -4.81 -2.42
CA SER A 148 2.04 -5.63 -3.58
C SER A 148 0.55 -5.63 -3.92
N ILE A 149 -0.35 -5.63 -2.92
CA ILE A 149 -1.79 -5.57 -3.16
C ILE A 149 -2.17 -4.24 -3.83
N ILE A 150 -1.66 -3.12 -3.29
CA ILE A 150 -1.89 -1.79 -3.86
C ILE A 150 -1.29 -1.72 -5.27
N ALA A 151 -0.04 -2.20 -5.46
CA ALA A 151 0.63 -2.16 -6.76
C ALA A 151 -0.11 -2.95 -7.84
N ARG A 152 -0.66 -4.12 -7.53
CA ARG A 152 -1.49 -4.90 -8.47
C ARG A 152 -2.78 -4.20 -8.84
N ASN A 153 -3.36 -3.44 -7.92
CA ASN A 153 -4.52 -2.61 -8.23
C ASN A 153 -4.13 -1.45 -9.17
N LEU A 154 -3.00 -0.79 -8.91
CA LEU A 154 -2.45 0.26 -9.78
C LEU A 154 -2.08 -0.28 -11.16
N GLU A 155 -1.41 -1.44 -11.26
CA GLU A 155 -1.09 -2.12 -12.52
C GLU A 155 -2.32 -2.29 -13.39
N LYS A 156 -3.38 -2.86 -12.81
CA LYS A 156 -4.63 -3.14 -13.50
C LYS A 156 -5.33 -1.88 -14.04
N ASN A 157 -5.27 -0.77 -13.30
CA ASN A 157 -6.02 0.44 -13.62
C ASN A 157 -5.20 1.49 -14.39
N LEU A 158 -3.87 1.49 -14.23
CA LEU A 158 -2.98 2.47 -14.85
C LEU A 158 -2.20 1.90 -16.04
N SER A 159 -2.34 0.59 -16.31
CA SER A 159 -1.60 -0.11 -17.38
C SER A 159 -0.08 0.04 -17.25
N LEU A 160 0.43 0.13 -16.01
CA LEU A 160 1.85 0.18 -15.72
C LEU A 160 2.35 -1.23 -15.37
N PRO A 161 3.50 -1.69 -15.90
CA PRO A 161 4.05 -3.00 -15.57
C PRO A 161 4.42 -3.10 -14.09
N LEU A 162 4.16 -4.27 -13.49
CA LEU A 162 4.47 -4.57 -12.10
C LEU A 162 5.68 -5.50 -11.98
N GLU A 163 6.69 -5.08 -11.24
CA GLU A 163 7.93 -5.82 -11.00
C GLU A 163 8.19 -6.06 -9.51
N GLU A 164 7.65 -7.15 -8.99
CA GLU A 164 7.79 -7.52 -7.56
C GLU A 164 9.19 -8.04 -7.19
N SER A 165 10.00 -8.41 -8.19
CA SER A 165 11.33 -9.02 -7.99
C SER A 165 12.49 -8.01 -7.97
N PHE A 166 12.29 -6.78 -8.43
CA PHE A 166 13.37 -5.79 -8.56
C PHE A 166 13.97 -5.40 -7.22
N LEU A 167 13.13 -5.20 -6.21
CA LEU A 167 13.57 -4.81 -4.89
C LEU A 167 13.40 -5.97 -3.90
N VAL A 168 14.44 -6.27 -3.14
CA VAL A 168 14.42 -7.33 -2.14
C VAL A 168 14.85 -6.78 -0.78
N ARG A 169 14.14 -7.16 0.28
CA ARG A 169 14.51 -6.85 1.65
C ARG A 169 15.32 -7.99 2.23
N LYS A 170 16.65 -7.80 2.34
CA LYS A 170 17.58 -8.81 2.84
C LYS A 170 17.61 -8.90 4.36
N ARG A 171 17.49 -7.76 5.05
CA ARG A 171 17.66 -7.69 6.49
C ARG A 171 16.33 -7.53 7.21
N TYR A 172 16.13 -8.34 8.24
CA TYR A 172 15.04 -8.10 9.19
C TYR A 172 15.31 -6.81 9.95
N THR A 173 14.30 -5.99 10.11
CA THR A 173 14.38 -4.73 10.86
C THR A 173 13.22 -4.66 11.82
N GLU A 174 13.41 -4.01 12.95
CA GLU A 174 12.35 -3.78 13.93
C GLU A 174 11.19 -2.93 13.38
N SER A 175 10.05 -2.92 14.10
CA SER A 175 8.94 -2.05 13.76
C SER A 175 9.35 -0.58 13.85
N GLN A 176 9.01 0.19 12.84
CA GLN A 176 9.33 1.62 12.82
C GLN A 176 8.33 2.49 13.61
N THR A 177 7.30 1.87 14.20
CA THR A 177 6.17 2.59 14.79
C THR A 177 6.60 3.49 15.97
N HIS A 178 7.59 3.04 16.75
CA HIS A 178 8.08 3.75 17.93
C HIS A 178 9.45 4.43 17.74
N LEU A 179 9.99 4.39 16.51
CA LEU A 179 11.30 4.96 16.24
C LEU A 179 11.21 6.43 15.84
N SER A 180 12.20 7.22 16.29
CA SER A 180 12.40 8.58 15.81
C SER A 180 12.72 8.59 14.31
N ARG A 181 12.62 9.75 13.65
CA ARG A 181 12.97 9.89 12.23
C ARG A 181 14.42 9.45 11.96
N LYS A 182 15.35 9.83 12.83
CA LYS A 182 16.78 9.47 12.71
C LYS A 182 17.00 7.97 12.87
N ASP A 183 16.29 7.35 13.82
CA ASP A 183 16.43 5.91 14.07
C ASP A 183 15.75 5.08 12.97
N ARG A 184 14.65 5.57 12.37
CA ARG A 184 14.04 4.94 11.18
C ARG A 184 15.03 4.86 10.02
N ALA A 185 15.78 5.93 9.75
CA ALA A 185 16.79 5.94 8.70
C ALA A 185 17.89 4.90 8.97
N LYS A 186 18.41 4.84 10.21
CA LYS A 186 19.40 3.82 10.62
C LYS A 186 18.84 2.40 10.52
N ASN A 187 17.58 2.22 10.94
CA ASN A 187 16.92 0.91 10.96
C ASN A 187 16.74 0.31 9.55
N VAL A 188 16.56 1.13 8.52
CA VAL A 188 16.40 0.64 7.13
C VAL A 188 17.69 0.70 6.31
N LYS A 189 18.77 1.28 6.83
CA LYS A 189 20.06 1.33 6.13
C LYS A 189 20.49 -0.09 5.73
N ASP A 190 20.88 -0.27 4.47
CA ASP A 190 21.34 -1.54 3.90
C ASP A 190 20.34 -2.72 4.03
N ALA A 191 19.05 -2.41 4.28
CA ALA A 191 18.02 -3.43 4.40
C ALA A 191 17.48 -3.91 3.04
N PHE A 192 17.69 -3.13 1.98
CA PHE A 192 17.17 -3.40 0.64
C PHE A 192 18.28 -3.57 -0.37
N VAL A 193 18.01 -4.37 -1.39
CA VAL A 193 18.91 -4.57 -2.54
C VAL A 193 18.08 -4.58 -3.81
N CYS A 194 18.50 -3.80 -4.80
CA CYS A 194 18.01 -3.88 -6.15
C CYS A 194 18.67 -5.08 -6.86
N ARG A 195 17.88 -5.91 -7.55
CA ARG A 195 18.36 -7.09 -8.29
C ARG A 195 18.60 -6.83 -9.77
N LYS A 196 18.08 -5.72 -10.29
CA LYS A 196 18.33 -5.30 -11.66
C LYS A 196 19.01 -3.96 -11.65
N ASP A 197 19.93 -3.76 -12.58
CA ASP A 197 20.45 -2.45 -12.89
C ASP A 197 19.33 -1.67 -13.61
N LEU A 198 18.95 -0.55 -13.03
CA LEU A 198 17.94 0.36 -13.57
C LEU A 198 18.61 1.64 -14.08
N SER A 199 19.95 1.69 -14.13
CA SER A 199 20.69 2.75 -14.80
C SER A 199 20.49 2.59 -16.29
N GLY A 200 19.56 3.37 -16.87
CA GLY A 200 19.38 3.56 -18.28
C GLY A 200 20.32 4.61 -18.80
#